data_fc9bf99cb58b7aff4afa1f8cd115570f
#
_entry.id   fc9bf99cb58b7aff4afa1f8cd115570f
#
_cell.length_a   1.000
_cell.length_b   1.000
_cell.length_c   1.000
_cell.angle_alpha   90.00
_cell.angle_beta   90.00
_cell.angle_gamma   90.00
#
_symmetry.space_group_name_H-M   'P 1'
#
loop_
_entity.id
_entity.type
_entity.pdbx_description
1 polymer ?
#
loop_
_entity_poly.entity_id
_entity_poly.type
_entity_poly.pdbx_seq_one_letter_code
_entity_poly.pdbx_strand_id
1 'polypeptide(L)'
;MNSALIVEDLPEVRAWLGDVARAAFPALQVTAASRRDEALACVQARPYDLALIDLGLPDGCGTDVVGALRRHQPAALPVVVTIYDDDDHLFPALQAGAFGYLLKEQPQDTLVSQLLR
;
A
#
# COMPACT_ATOMS: atom_id res chain seq x y z
N MET A 1 -9.89 8.92 7.81
CA MET A 1 -9.71 8.04 6.63
C MET A 1 -10.85 7.06 6.53
N ASN A 2 -11.43 6.93 5.34
CA ASN A 2 -12.64 6.12 5.12
C ASN A 2 -12.39 4.91 4.23
N SER A 3 -11.42 4.96 3.33
CA SER A 3 -11.19 3.88 2.35
C SER A 3 -9.71 3.60 2.14
N ALA A 4 -9.37 2.33 1.96
CA ALA A 4 -8.01 1.90 1.69
C ALA A 4 -7.97 0.82 0.62
N LEU A 5 -6.89 0.85 -0.15
CA LEU A 5 -6.54 -0.20 -1.10
C LEU A 5 -5.33 -0.97 -0.53
N ILE A 6 -5.46 -2.29 -0.45
CA ILE A 6 -4.37 -3.17 -0.03
C ILE A 6 -3.91 -3.97 -1.24
N VAL A 7 -2.64 -3.82 -1.62
CA VAL A 7 -2.07 -4.51 -2.78
C VAL A 7 -0.99 -5.46 -2.32
N GLU A 8 -1.30 -6.76 -2.32
CA GLU A 8 -0.43 -7.82 -1.82
C GLU A 8 -0.87 -9.15 -2.42
N ASP A 9 0.06 -9.93 -2.97
CA ASP A 9 -0.27 -11.19 -3.64
C ASP A 9 -0.50 -12.36 -2.67
N LEU A 10 0.14 -12.36 -1.50
CA LEU A 10 -0.02 -13.45 -0.52
C LEU A 10 -1.29 -13.23 0.31
N PRO A 11 -2.26 -14.17 0.27
CA PRO A 11 -3.55 -13.97 0.95
C PRO A 11 -3.43 -13.69 2.44
N GLU A 12 -2.53 -14.39 3.13
CA GLU A 12 -2.35 -14.23 4.58
C GLU A 12 -1.77 -12.85 4.91
N VAL A 13 -0.78 -12.40 4.14
CA VAL A 13 -0.17 -11.09 4.33
C VAL A 13 -1.16 -9.99 3.96
N ARG A 14 -1.93 -10.19 2.90
CA ARG A 14 -2.98 -9.25 2.47
C ARG A 14 -4.02 -9.05 3.57
N ALA A 15 -4.50 -10.14 4.18
CA ALA A 15 -5.44 -10.08 5.29
C ALA A 15 -4.82 -9.37 6.50
N TRP A 16 -3.57 -9.68 6.82
CA TRP A 16 -2.84 -9.06 7.92
C TRP A 16 -2.68 -7.54 7.73
N LEU A 17 -2.33 -7.10 6.51
CA LEU A 17 -2.23 -5.68 6.21
C LEU A 17 -3.59 -4.97 6.35
N GLY A 18 -4.68 -5.65 5.99
CA GLY A 18 -6.02 -5.13 6.23
C GLY A 18 -6.29 -4.93 7.72
N ASP A 19 -5.87 -5.89 8.54
CA ASP A 19 -6.01 -5.78 10.01
C ASP A 19 -5.16 -4.63 10.56
N VAL A 20 -3.94 -4.47 10.08
CA VAL A 20 -3.07 -3.34 10.46
C VAL A 20 -3.75 -2.01 10.14
N ALA A 21 -4.29 -1.88 8.93
CA ALA A 21 -4.95 -0.66 8.49
C ALA A 21 -6.18 -0.35 9.35
N ARG A 22 -7.01 -1.34 9.64
CA ARG A 22 -8.20 -1.16 10.48
C ARG A 22 -7.86 -0.89 11.94
N ALA A 23 -6.75 -1.43 12.43
CA ALA A 23 -6.29 -1.12 13.79
C ALA A 23 -5.87 0.35 13.90
N ALA A 24 -5.27 0.90 12.85
CA ALA A 24 -4.89 2.32 12.81
C ALA A 24 -6.11 3.23 12.58
N PHE A 25 -7.04 2.80 11.71
CA PHE A 25 -8.20 3.57 11.30
C PHE A 25 -9.46 2.70 11.35
N PRO A 26 -10.16 2.61 12.49
CA PRO A 26 -11.23 1.61 12.69
C PRO A 26 -12.41 1.70 11.74
N ALA A 27 -12.70 2.86 11.19
CA ALA A 27 -13.84 3.04 10.26
C ALA A 27 -13.49 2.70 8.80
N LEU A 28 -12.29 2.20 8.54
CA LEU A 28 -11.77 2.03 7.19
C LEU A 28 -12.47 0.90 6.44
N GLN A 29 -12.91 1.21 5.22
CA GLN A 29 -13.38 0.20 4.28
C GLN A 29 -12.22 -0.23 3.39
N VAL A 30 -11.91 -1.52 3.38
CA VAL A 30 -10.73 -2.06 2.71
C VAL A 30 -11.14 -2.76 1.40
N THR A 31 -10.47 -2.37 0.31
CA THR A 31 -10.50 -3.09 -0.96
C THR A 31 -9.14 -3.76 -1.15
N ALA A 32 -9.13 -5.00 -1.58
CA ALA A 32 -7.89 -5.76 -1.73
C ALA A 32 -7.64 -6.11 -3.20
N ALA A 33 -6.37 -6.07 -3.60
CA ALA A 33 -5.91 -6.49 -4.91
C ALA A 33 -4.69 -7.38 -4.73
N SER A 34 -4.61 -8.45 -5.54
CA SER A 34 -3.55 -9.44 -5.44
C SER A 34 -2.45 -9.25 -6.50
N ARG A 35 -2.67 -8.38 -7.48
CA ARG A 35 -1.78 -8.16 -8.62
C ARG A 35 -1.78 -6.70 -9.02
N ARG A 36 -0.72 -6.32 -9.77
CA ARG A 36 -0.58 -4.95 -10.27
C ARG A 36 -1.76 -4.51 -11.13
N ASP A 37 -2.16 -5.34 -12.11
CA ASP A 37 -3.24 -4.96 -13.04
C ASP A 37 -4.57 -4.78 -12.32
N GLU A 38 -4.87 -5.64 -11.34
CA GLU A 38 -6.06 -5.52 -10.52
C GLU A 38 -6.04 -4.22 -9.71
N ALA A 39 -4.88 -3.90 -9.12
CA ALA A 39 -4.71 -2.66 -8.37
C ALA A 39 -4.88 -1.42 -9.26
N LEU A 40 -4.31 -1.43 -10.47
CA LEU A 40 -4.46 -0.33 -11.41
C LEU A 40 -5.92 -0.12 -11.80
N ALA A 41 -6.68 -1.20 -11.99
CA ALA A 41 -8.11 -1.13 -12.25
C ALA A 41 -8.87 -0.52 -11.07
N CYS A 42 -8.50 -0.88 -9.84
CA CYS A 42 -9.10 -0.30 -8.63
C CYS A 42 -8.84 1.21 -8.55
N VAL A 43 -7.64 1.65 -8.86
CA VAL A 43 -7.27 3.08 -8.86
C VAL A 43 -8.14 3.88 -9.82
N GLN A 44 -8.51 3.28 -10.97
CA GLN A 44 -9.37 3.92 -11.95
C GLN A 44 -10.85 3.90 -11.54
N ALA A 45 -11.25 2.93 -10.72
CA ALA A 45 -12.67 2.67 -10.43
C ALA A 45 -13.23 3.49 -9.27
N ARG A 46 -12.42 3.83 -8.27
CA ARG A 46 -12.90 4.54 -7.08
C ARG A 46 -11.76 5.28 -6.36
N PRO A 47 -12.10 6.30 -5.55
CA PRO A 47 -11.09 7.02 -4.76
C PRO A 47 -10.70 6.22 -3.50
N TYR A 48 -9.47 6.45 -3.04
CA TYR A 48 -8.95 5.90 -1.78
C TYR A 48 -8.28 7.00 -0.98
N ASP A 49 -8.34 6.88 0.33
CA ASP A 49 -7.60 7.78 1.24
C ASP A 49 -6.19 7.25 1.50
N LEU A 50 -6.05 5.92 1.57
CA LEU A 50 -4.81 5.24 1.89
C LEU A 50 -4.62 4.05 0.94
N ALA A 51 -3.38 3.76 0.58
CA ALA A 51 -3.03 2.53 -0.11
C ALA A 51 -1.80 1.91 0.54
N LEU A 52 -1.87 0.63 0.88
CA LEU A 52 -0.72 -0.15 1.34
C LEU A 52 -0.31 -1.06 0.19
N ILE A 53 0.90 -0.91 -0.31
CA ILE A 53 1.33 -1.50 -1.58
C ILE A 53 2.62 -2.26 -1.40
N ASP A 54 2.61 -3.55 -1.71
CA ASP A 54 3.85 -4.34 -1.81
C ASP A 54 4.53 -4.07 -3.15
N LEU A 55 5.85 -4.08 -3.16
CA LEU A 55 6.64 -3.87 -4.37
C LEU A 55 6.71 -5.12 -5.26
N GLY A 56 6.80 -6.29 -4.66
CA GLY A 56 6.94 -7.54 -5.41
C GLY A 56 5.60 -8.16 -5.77
N LEU A 57 5.03 -7.79 -6.90
CA LEU A 57 3.76 -8.34 -7.39
C LEU A 57 3.99 -9.34 -8.51
N PRO A 58 3.09 -10.33 -8.72
CA PRO A 58 3.31 -11.38 -9.73
C PRO A 58 3.45 -10.86 -11.15
N ASP A 59 2.77 -9.77 -11.48
CA ASP A 59 2.72 -9.21 -12.84
C ASP A 59 3.44 -7.87 -12.98
N GLY A 60 4.21 -7.46 -11.98
CA GLY A 60 4.99 -6.23 -12.09
C GLY A 60 5.38 -5.64 -10.75
N CYS A 61 5.81 -4.40 -10.76
CA CYS A 61 6.28 -3.71 -9.56
C CYS A 61 5.19 -2.81 -8.96
N GLY A 62 5.10 -2.81 -7.64
CA GLY A 62 4.16 -1.96 -6.91
C GLY A 62 4.40 -0.46 -7.11
N THR A 63 5.60 -0.06 -7.55
CA THR A 63 5.88 1.35 -7.88
C THR A 63 4.97 1.87 -8.98
N ASP A 64 4.51 1.01 -9.89
CA ASP A 64 3.57 1.41 -10.94
C ASP A 64 2.22 1.81 -10.33
N VAL A 65 1.79 1.13 -9.28
CA VAL A 65 0.56 1.46 -8.56
C VAL A 65 0.72 2.79 -7.81
N VAL A 66 1.86 2.99 -7.16
CA VAL A 66 2.19 4.27 -6.48
C VAL A 66 2.10 5.41 -7.49
N GLY A 67 2.74 5.26 -8.65
CA GLY A 67 2.73 6.27 -9.70
C GLY A 67 1.33 6.57 -10.23
N ALA A 68 0.50 5.53 -10.42
CA ALA A 68 -0.88 5.69 -10.86
C ALA A 68 -1.72 6.47 -9.84
N LEU A 69 -1.55 6.17 -8.56
CA LEU A 69 -2.24 6.92 -7.49
C LEU A 69 -1.83 8.38 -7.50
N ARG A 70 -0.55 8.67 -7.65
CA ARG A 70 -0.08 10.06 -7.69
C ARG A 70 -0.66 10.82 -8.86
N ARG A 71 -0.80 10.18 -10.03
CA ARG A 71 -1.35 10.83 -11.22
C ARG A 71 -2.87 11.01 -11.13
N HIS A 72 -3.59 9.99 -10.66
CA HIS A 72 -5.06 9.96 -10.73
C HIS A 72 -5.74 10.36 -9.42
N GLN A 73 -5.07 10.18 -8.28
CA GLN A 73 -5.64 10.46 -6.96
C GLN A 73 -4.59 11.16 -6.08
N PRO A 74 -4.27 12.43 -6.36
CA PRO A 74 -3.19 13.12 -5.62
C PRO A 74 -3.42 13.24 -4.11
N ALA A 75 -4.67 13.15 -3.65
CA ALA A 75 -5.01 13.20 -2.23
C ALA A 75 -4.83 11.87 -1.51
N ALA A 76 -4.70 10.76 -2.24
CA ALA A 76 -4.47 9.45 -1.63
C ALA A 76 -3.04 9.35 -1.12
N LEU A 77 -2.86 8.63 0.01
CA LEU A 77 -1.54 8.41 0.61
C LEU A 77 -1.03 7.02 0.25
N PRO A 78 -0.10 6.90 -0.72
CA PRO A 78 0.48 5.61 -1.05
C PRO A 78 1.62 5.28 -0.08
N VAL A 79 1.48 4.19 0.65
CA VAL A 79 2.48 3.69 1.58
C VAL A 79 2.96 2.32 1.10
N VAL A 80 4.26 2.20 0.86
CA VAL A 80 4.86 0.93 0.48
C VAL A 80 5.09 0.10 1.74
N VAL A 81 4.66 -1.17 1.73
CA VAL A 81 4.92 -2.12 2.82
C VAL A 81 5.59 -3.35 2.20
N THR A 82 6.86 -3.56 2.51
CA THR A 82 7.68 -4.53 1.79
C THR A 82 8.74 -5.18 2.69
N ILE A 83 9.33 -6.28 2.19
CA ILE A 83 10.48 -6.90 2.85
C ILE A 83 11.81 -6.27 2.42
N TYR A 84 11.82 -5.43 1.38
CA TYR A 84 13.06 -4.85 0.84
C TYR A 84 13.47 -3.61 1.63
N ASP A 85 14.66 -3.64 2.23
CA ASP A 85 15.20 -2.53 3.03
C ASP A 85 16.37 -1.80 2.36
N ASP A 86 16.64 -2.08 1.09
CA ASP A 86 17.75 -1.52 0.35
C ASP A 86 17.34 -0.28 -0.46
N ASP A 87 18.34 0.54 -0.79
CA ASP A 87 18.12 1.80 -1.51
C ASP A 87 17.62 1.59 -2.93
N ASP A 88 17.95 0.47 -3.57
CA ASP A 88 17.51 0.16 -4.92
C ASP A 88 16.00 -0.02 -5.04
N HIS A 89 15.33 -0.32 -3.93
CA HIS A 89 13.87 -0.38 -3.85
C HIS A 89 13.27 0.90 -3.25
N LEU A 90 13.93 1.46 -2.24
CA LEU A 90 13.45 2.65 -1.53
C LEU A 90 13.36 3.88 -2.44
N PHE A 91 14.44 4.23 -3.13
CA PHE A 91 14.48 5.47 -3.91
C PHE A 91 13.51 5.46 -5.10
N PRO A 92 13.39 4.39 -5.90
CA PRO A 92 12.38 4.38 -6.96
C PRO A 92 10.95 4.53 -6.43
N ALA A 93 10.63 3.95 -5.27
CA ALA A 93 9.31 4.09 -4.65
C ALA A 93 9.04 5.53 -4.24
N LEU A 94 10.01 6.19 -3.61
CA LEU A 94 9.89 7.59 -3.21
C LEU A 94 9.78 8.50 -4.44
N GLN A 95 10.56 8.24 -5.49
CA GLN A 95 10.48 9.01 -6.74
C GLN A 95 9.13 8.86 -7.42
N ALA A 96 8.51 7.69 -7.34
CA ALA A 96 7.16 7.46 -7.88
C ALA A 96 6.09 8.20 -7.07
N GLY A 97 6.40 8.64 -5.86
CA GLY A 97 5.51 9.44 -5.03
C GLY A 97 5.02 8.76 -3.75
N ALA A 98 5.69 7.69 -3.29
CA ALA A 98 5.32 7.04 -2.04
C ALA A 98 5.40 8.04 -0.88
N PHE A 99 4.33 8.13 -0.09
CA PHE A 99 4.26 8.96 1.10
C PHE A 99 5.04 8.35 2.25
N GLY A 100 5.06 7.01 2.33
CA GLY A 100 5.77 6.26 3.37
C GLY A 100 6.32 4.95 2.84
N TYR A 101 7.28 4.38 3.58
CA TYR A 101 7.95 3.14 3.23
C TYR A 101 8.16 2.35 4.51
N LEU A 102 7.42 1.25 4.68
CA LEU A 102 7.42 0.43 5.87
C LEU A 102 7.92 -0.97 5.57
N LEU A 103 8.64 -1.55 6.52
CA LEU A 103 9.14 -2.91 6.40
C LEU A 103 8.18 -3.89 7.04
N LYS A 104 7.86 -4.99 6.35
CA LYS A 104 6.94 -6.03 6.82
C LYS A 104 7.45 -6.77 8.05
N GLU A 105 8.76 -6.85 8.24
CA GLU A 105 9.39 -7.59 9.34
C GLU A 105 9.34 -6.79 10.63
N GLN A 106 8.14 -6.39 11.05
CA GLN A 106 7.89 -5.64 12.27
C GLN A 106 6.62 -6.16 12.93
N PRO A 107 6.51 -6.06 14.27
CA PRO A 107 5.25 -6.38 14.94
C PRO A 107 4.10 -5.50 14.44
N GLN A 108 2.89 -6.04 14.49
CA GLN A 108 1.70 -5.30 14.06
C GLN A 108 1.58 -3.95 14.75
N ASP A 109 1.83 -3.90 16.05
CA ASP A 109 1.74 -2.65 16.84
C ASP A 109 2.69 -1.58 16.31
N THR A 110 3.88 -1.97 15.88
CA THR A 110 4.86 -1.04 15.31
C THR A 110 4.36 -0.45 14.00
N LEU A 111 3.81 -1.29 13.11
CA LEU A 111 3.24 -0.82 11.85
C LEU A 111 2.05 0.11 12.07
N VAL A 112 1.16 -0.24 13.00
CA VAL A 112 0.02 0.61 13.36
C VAL A 112 0.51 1.98 13.82
N SER A 113 1.50 2.02 14.70
CA SER A 113 2.09 3.28 15.18
C SER A 113 2.68 4.11 14.05
N GLN A 114 3.36 3.47 13.11
CA GLN A 114 3.95 4.15 11.95
C GLN A 114 2.88 4.74 11.02
N LEU A 115 1.78 4.03 10.81
CA LEU A 115 0.67 4.54 10.01
C LEU A 115 -0.02 5.75 10.65
N LEU A 116 -0.05 5.81 11.98
CA LEU A 116 -0.70 6.92 12.70
C LEU A 116 0.16 8.19 12.76
N ARG A 117 1.39 8.12 12.35
CA ARG A 117 2.26 9.29 12.26
C ARG A 117 2.08 9.96 10.92
#